data_f98249be13539b31d341f6cd70c071cd
#
_entry.id   f98249be13539b31d341f6cd70c071cd
#
_cell.length_a   1.000
_cell.length_b   1.000
_cell.length_c   1.000
_cell.angle_alpha   90.00
_cell.angle_beta   90.00
_cell.angle_gamma   90.00
#
_symmetry.space_group_name_H-M   'P 1'
#
loop_
_entity.id
_entity.type
_entity.pdbx_description
1 polymer ?
#
loop_
_entity_poly.entity_id
_entity_poly.type
_entity_poly.pdbx_seq_one_letter_code
_entity_poly.pdbx_strand_id
1 'polypeptide(L)'
;MVAKRSVLSSAAADVLVVGSLNMDLVIRTPCLPRPGQTVAAPALETIPGGKGANQAVASARLGSRVAMLGCVGDDPHGMALREGLLREGVDTAMVTAHAGAPTGIACVTVADNGQNTIVIVAGANRQLTPAMIDAQRAAFERAKVIVCQLESPPDAVERALLLGQRLGKTVILNPAPAAGPLPTPWLAACDYLIPNETEAALLTARRVDSPEAALNAAADLHAQGARHVIVTLGARGVAVDAVGAGRECRPAGQPAGAAGVL
;
A
#
# COMPACT_ATOMS: atom_id res chain seq x y z
N MET A 1 23.46 -15.16 30.54
CA MET A 1 22.05 -15.60 30.59
C MET A 1 21.33 -14.92 29.42
N VAL A 2 21.16 -15.63 28.28
CA VAL A 2 20.46 -15.11 27.11
C VAL A 2 18.98 -15.42 27.34
N ALA A 3 18.17 -14.38 27.53
CA ALA A 3 16.73 -14.53 27.65
C ALA A 3 16.17 -15.11 26.34
N LYS A 4 15.62 -16.32 26.38
CA LYS A 4 14.78 -16.90 25.33
C LYS A 4 13.61 -15.94 25.09
N ARG A 5 13.65 -15.18 23.99
CA ARG A 5 12.45 -14.51 23.48
C ARG A 5 11.44 -15.59 23.12
N SER A 6 10.33 -15.57 23.82
CA SER A 6 9.19 -16.46 23.61
C SER A 6 8.76 -16.38 22.15
N VAL A 7 8.56 -17.55 21.55
CA VAL A 7 7.81 -17.75 20.29
C VAL A 7 6.54 -16.92 20.40
N LEU A 8 6.37 -15.94 19.50
CA LEU A 8 5.16 -15.13 19.42
C LEU A 8 3.97 -16.09 19.37
N SER A 9 3.13 -16.00 20.36
CA SER A 9 1.83 -16.66 20.44
C SER A 9 1.12 -16.49 19.10
N SER A 10 0.52 -17.54 18.56
CA SER A 10 -0.28 -17.56 17.33
C SER A 10 -1.59 -16.77 17.46
N ALA A 11 -1.53 -15.62 18.11
CA ALA A 11 -2.65 -14.69 18.18
C ALA A 11 -2.94 -14.17 16.75
N ALA A 12 -4.15 -14.41 16.27
CA ALA A 12 -4.58 -14.02 14.93
C ALA A 12 -4.29 -12.53 14.66
N ALA A 13 -3.76 -12.22 13.47
CA ALA A 13 -3.58 -10.84 13.03
C ALA A 13 -4.94 -10.14 12.90
N ASP A 14 -5.02 -8.88 13.34
CA ASP A 14 -6.20 -8.06 13.13
C ASP A 14 -6.23 -7.45 11.72
N VAL A 15 -5.03 -7.16 11.18
CA VAL A 15 -4.83 -6.58 9.85
C VAL A 15 -4.00 -7.55 9.01
N LEU A 16 -4.51 -7.92 7.86
CA LEU A 16 -3.78 -8.64 6.82
C LEU A 16 -3.49 -7.69 5.67
N VAL A 17 -2.22 -7.42 5.43
CA VAL A 17 -1.77 -6.63 4.29
C VAL A 17 -1.38 -7.58 3.16
N VAL A 18 -1.98 -7.41 2.00
CA VAL A 18 -1.66 -8.14 0.77
C VAL A 18 -1.03 -7.13 -0.20
N GLY A 19 0.26 -7.28 -0.51
CA GLY A 19 0.90 -6.26 -1.34
C GLY A 19 2.41 -6.43 -1.53
N SER A 20 3.01 -5.35 -1.99
CA SER A 20 4.40 -5.27 -2.43
C SER A 20 5.40 -5.12 -1.29
N LEU A 21 6.60 -5.66 -1.56
CA LEU A 21 7.82 -5.46 -0.79
C LEU A 21 8.93 -5.04 -1.77
N ASN A 22 9.50 -3.86 -1.59
CA ASN A 22 10.57 -3.34 -2.43
C ASN A 22 11.77 -2.92 -1.58
N MET A 23 12.95 -3.00 -2.17
CA MET A 23 14.11 -2.31 -1.65
C MET A 23 14.33 -1.03 -2.44
N ASP A 24 14.23 0.12 -1.78
CA ASP A 24 14.40 1.42 -2.41
C ASP A 24 15.89 1.79 -2.41
N LEU A 25 16.45 1.98 -3.60
CA LEU A 25 17.83 2.45 -3.83
C LEU A 25 17.74 3.96 -4.06
N VAL A 26 18.06 4.73 -3.02
CA VAL A 26 17.93 6.19 -3.02
C VAL A 26 19.28 6.84 -3.29
N ILE A 27 19.34 7.58 -4.40
CA ILE A 27 20.52 8.32 -4.84
C ILE A 27 20.23 9.81 -4.72
N ARG A 28 21.00 10.53 -3.90
CA ARG A 28 20.93 11.99 -3.81
C ARG A 28 21.93 12.63 -4.76
N THR A 29 21.49 13.59 -5.58
CA THR A 29 22.31 14.24 -6.59
C THR A 29 22.08 15.76 -6.57
N PRO A 30 23.05 16.58 -7.01
CA PRO A 30 22.84 18.02 -7.16
C PRO A 30 21.70 18.35 -8.14
N CYS A 31 21.54 17.57 -9.20
CA CYS A 31 20.46 17.73 -10.19
C CYS A 31 20.11 16.38 -10.82
N LEU A 32 18.89 16.26 -11.37
CA LEU A 32 18.52 15.09 -12.16
C LEU A 32 19.34 15.08 -13.48
N PRO A 33 19.94 13.93 -13.87
CA PRO A 33 20.71 13.85 -15.13
C PRO A 33 19.79 14.03 -16.34
N ARG A 34 20.28 14.79 -17.32
CA ARG A 34 19.63 14.88 -18.65
C ARG A 34 20.06 13.70 -19.52
N PRO A 35 19.31 13.38 -20.60
CA PRO A 35 19.75 12.36 -21.55
C PRO A 35 21.20 12.58 -22.01
N GLY A 36 22.03 11.53 -21.87
CA GLY A 36 23.47 11.58 -22.19
C GLY A 36 24.36 12.20 -21.11
N GLN A 37 23.83 12.72 -20.02
CA GLN A 37 24.60 13.32 -18.93
C GLN A 37 24.95 12.27 -17.86
N THR A 38 26.20 12.30 -17.38
CA THR A 38 26.65 11.58 -16.18
C THR A 38 26.75 12.55 -15.02
N VAL A 39 26.11 12.24 -13.90
CA VAL A 39 26.18 13.00 -12.65
C VAL A 39 26.76 12.11 -11.57
N ALA A 40 27.79 12.58 -10.87
CA ALA A 40 28.32 11.87 -9.70
C ALA A 40 27.46 12.15 -8.47
N ALA A 41 27.10 11.10 -7.75
CA ALA A 41 26.36 11.17 -6.48
C ALA A 41 27.29 10.82 -5.31
N PRO A 42 27.16 11.48 -4.14
CA PRO A 42 28.02 11.23 -2.98
C PRO A 42 27.72 9.91 -2.27
N ALA A 43 26.48 9.40 -2.36
CA ALA A 43 26.07 8.20 -1.64
C ALA A 43 24.86 7.51 -2.29
N LEU A 44 24.74 6.22 -2.02
CA LEU A 44 23.57 5.38 -2.25
C LEU A 44 23.04 4.94 -0.89
N GLU A 45 21.76 5.20 -0.62
CA GLU A 45 21.05 4.67 0.55
C GLU A 45 20.17 3.50 0.10
N THR A 46 20.13 2.45 0.93
CA THR A 46 19.25 1.29 0.71
C THR A 46 18.19 1.28 1.81
N ILE A 47 16.94 1.51 1.44
CA ILE A 47 15.84 1.72 2.38
C ILE A 47 14.75 0.69 2.14
N PRO A 48 14.27 -0.04 3.18
CA PRO A 48 13.07 -0.87 3.05
C PRO A 48 11.86 -0.05 2.60
N GLY A 49 11.17 -0.52 1.56
CA GLY A 49 10.03 0.14 0.96
C GLY A 49 9.02 -0.86 0.40
N GLY A 50 8.22 -0.41 -0.54
CA GLY A 50 7.04 -1.09 -1.06
C GLY A 50 5.77 -0.67 -0.34
N LYS A 51 4.72 -0.34 -1.09
CA LYS A 51 3.46 0.18 -0.53
C LYS A 51 2.84 -0.78 0.49
N GLY A 52 2.86 -2.09 0.20
CA GLY A 52 2.37 -3.11 1.12
C GLY A 52 3.18 -3.14 2.41
N ALA A 53 4.51 -3.25 2.33
CA ALA A 53 5.37 -3.29 3.50
C ALA A 53 5.27 -2.00 4.34
N ASN A 54 5.21 -0.83 3.71
CA ASN A 54 5.06 0.45 4.41
C ASN A 54 3.74 0.54 5.18
N GLN A 55 2.63 0.06 4.60
CA GLN A 55 1.32 0.03 5.27
C GLN A 55 1.28 -1.00 6.40
N ALA A 56 1.95 -2.14 6.25
CA ALA A 56 2.08 -3.13 7.31
C ALA A 56 2.85 -2.56 8.51
N VAL A 57 3.99 -1.90 8.27
CA VAL A 57 4.79 -1.25 9.32
C VAL A 57 4.01 -0.13 9.99
N ALA A 58 3.32 0.73 9.23
CA ALA A 58 2.52 1.80 9.79
C ALA A 58 1.41 1.26 10.71
N SER A 59 0.70 0.22 10.26
CA SER A 59 -0.34 -0.43 11.05
C SER A 59 0.20 -1.07 12.34
N ALA A 60 1.38 -1.71 12.27
CA ALA A 60 2.01 -2.30 13.45
C ALA A 60 2.47 -1.24 14.45
N ARG A 61 3.05 -0.13 13.98
CA ARG A 61 3.46 0.99 14.83
C ARG A 61 2.29 1.69 15.52
N LEU A 62 1.09 1.63 14.89
CA LEU A 62 -0.16 2.10 15.49
C LEU A 62 -0.77 1.09 16.49
N GLY A 63 -0.11 -0.03 16.75
CA GLY A 63 -0.51 -1.00 17.77
C GLY A 63 -1.36 -2.17 17.28
N SER A 64 -1.60 -2.29 15.96
CA SER A 64 -2.32 -3.44 15.40
C SER A 64 -1.43 -4.68 15.33
N ARG A 65 -2.03 -5.86 15.46
CA ARG A 65 -1.39 -7.14 15.11
C ARG A 65 -1.50 -7.31 13.60
N VAL A 66 -0.37 -7.32 12.91
CA VAL A 66 -0.31 -7.29 11.45
C VAL A 66 0.37 -8.52 10.90
N ALA A 67 -0.18 -9.08 9.85
CA ALA A 67 0.47 -10.08 9.01
C ALA A 67 0.62 -9.54 7.58
N MET A 68 1.71 -9.91 6.92
CA MET A 68 2.00 -9.54 5.53
C MET A 68 1.95 -10.77 4.63
N LEU A 69 1.19 -10.66 3.53
CA LEU A 69 1.16 -11.63 2.44
C LEU A 69 1.75 -10.97 1.20
N GLY A 70 2.81 -11.54 0.64
CA GLY A 70 3.52 -11.01 -0.51
C GLY A 70 4.68 -11.87 -0.94
N CYS A 71 5.49 -11.37 -1.86
CA CYS A 71 6.61 -12.10 -2.43
C CYS A 71 7.89 -11.28 -2.42
N VAL A 72 9.00 -11.93 -2.14
CA VAL A 72 10.38 -11.40 -2.26
C VAL A 72 11.23 -12.38 -3.07
N GLY A 73 12.38 -11.95 -3.54
CA GLY A 73 13.39 -12.84 -4.09
C GLY A 73 14.09 -13.65 -3.01
N ASP A 74 14.66 -14.78 -3.40
CA ASP A 74 15.60 -15.52 -2.57
C ASP A 74 16.99 -14.88 -2.69
N ASP A 75 17.09 -13.62 -2.18
CA ASP A 75 18.25 -12.76 -2.27
C ASP A 75 18.45 -11.93 -0.99
N PRO A 76 19.61 -11.23 -0.83
CA PRO A 76 19.87 -10.43 0.36
C PRO A 76 18.84 -9.33 0.65
N HIS A 77 18.22 -8.73 -0.38
CA HIS A 77 17.18 -7.73 -0.21
C HIS A 77 15.90 -8.35 0.35
N GLY A 78 15.50 -9.53 -0.15
CA GLY A 78 14.34 -10.27 0.36
C GLY A 78 14.51 -10.68 1.82
N MET A 79 15.69 -11.16 2.20
CA MET A 79 16.01 -11.46 3.59
C MET A 79 15.92 -10.21 4.47
N ALA A 80 16.56 -9.10 4.05
CA ALA A 80 16.58 -7.86 4.81
C ALA A 80 15.16 -7.27 5.01
N LEU A 81 14.31 -7.33 3.99
CA LEU A 81 12.91 -6.87 4.07
C LEU A 81 12.10 -7.70 5.06
N ARG A 82 12.20 -9.03 5.00
CA ARG A 82 11.49 -9.93 5.94
C ARG A 82 11.95 -9.71 7.39
N GLU A 83 13.26 -9.60 7.61
CA GLU A 83 13.80 -9.31 8.93
C GLU A 83 13.41 -7.91 9.43
N GLY A 84 13.36 -6.92 8.53
CA GLY A 84 12.90 -5.58 8.82
C GLY A 84 11.45 -5.58 9.33
N LEU A 85 10.55 -6.26 8.63
CA LEU A 85 9.17 -6.42 9.03
C LEU A 85 9.01 -7.14 10.37
N LEU A 86 9.78 -8.20 10.61
CA LEU A 86 9.78 -8.92 11.90
C LEU A 86 10.22 -8.00 13.05
N ARG A 87 11.23 -7.14 12.85
CA ARG A 87 11.65 -6.15 13.87
C ARG A 87 10.56 -5.13 14.19
N GLU A 88 9.71 -4.80 13.20
CA GLU A 88 8.55 -3.91 13.38
C GLU A 88 7.32 -4.64 13.96
N GLY A 89 7.43 -5.94 14.25
CA GLY A 89 6.34 -6.75 14.84
C GLY A 89 5.32 -7.27 13.83
N VAL A 90 5.62 -7.23 12.52
CA VAL A 90 4.78 -7.78 11.46
C VAL A 90 5.07 -9.27 11.28
N ASP A 91 4.04 -10.11 11.26
CA ASP A 91 4.18 -11.54 10.92
C ASP A 91 4.46 -11.70 9.41
N THR A 92 5.59 -12.32 9.10
CA THR A 92 6.07 -12.56 7.73
C THR A 92 5.95 -14.01 7.27
N ALA A 93 5.20 -14.86 7.98
CA ALA A 93 5.07 -16.28 7.66
C ALA A 93 4.48 -16.53 6.26
N MET A 94 3.71 -15.56 5.73
CA MET A 94 3.11 -15.61 4.40
C MET A 94 3.89 -14.78 3.35
N VAL A 95 5.09 -14.30 3.67
CA VAL A 95 5.99 -13.68 2.69
C VAL A 95 6.84 -14.78 2.07
N THR A 96 6.54 -15.12 0.81
CA THR A 96 7.19 -16.21 0.07
C THR A 96 8.46 -15.69 -0.60
N ALA A 97 9.58 -16.41 -0.41
CA ALA A 97 10.80 -16.18 -1.18
C ALA A 97 10.78 -17.02 -2.48
N HIS A 98 11.03 -16.39 -3.61
CA HIS A 98 11.05 -17.02 -4.92
C HIS A 98 12.47 -17.14 -5.46
N ALA A 99 12.94 -18.36 -5.70
CA ALA A 99 14.15 -18.62 -6.44
C ALA A 99 13.97 -18.20 -7.91
N GLY A 100 14.94 -17.50 -8.49
CA GLY A 100 14.93 -17.09 -9.89
C GLY A 100 14.15 -15.79 -10.21
N ALA A 101 13.57 -15.13 -9.19
CA ALA A 101 13.03 -13.77 -9.32
C ALA A 101 13.71 -12.86 -8.29
N PRO A 102 14.30 -11.72 -8.70
CA PRO A 102 14.90 -10.78 -7.74
C PRO A 102 13.82 -10.09 -6.90
N THR A 103 14.17 -9.68 -5.70
CA THR A 103 13.30 -8.81 -4.89
C THR A 103 12.95 -7.53 -5.66
N GLY A 104 11.74 -7.01 -5.45
CA GLY A 104 11.33 -5.73 -6.04
C GLY A 104 12.27 -4.58 -5.64
N ILE A 105 12.58 -3.71 -6.59
CA ILE A 105 13.48 -2.56 -6.39
C ILE A 105 12.81 -1.30 -6.90
N ALA A 106 12.94 -0.19 -6.16
CA ALA A 106 12.68 1.14 -6.66
C ALA A 106 14.01 1.92 -6.71
N CYS A 107 14.42 2.35 -7.91
CA CYS A 107 15.54 3.28 -8.07
C CYS A 107 15.00 4.71 -7.97
N VAL A 108 15.37 5.40 -6.90
CA VAL A 108 14.87 6.76 -6.59
C VAL A 108 16.03 7.72 -6.68
N THR A 109 16.01 8.63 -7.66
CA THR A 109 17.00 9.73 -7.74
C THR A 109 16.33 11.00 -7.23
N VAL A 110 16.95 11.65 -6.24
CA VAL A 110 16.45 12.88 -5.61
C VAL A 110 17.47 13.99 -5.82
N ALA A 111 17.06 15.07 -6.44
CA ALA A 111 17.87 16.28 -6.62
C ALA A 111 17.78 17.20 -5.39
N ASP A 112 18.78 18.08 -5.21
CA ASP A 112 18.84 19.05 -4.09
C ASP A 112 17.65 20.00 -4.06
N ASN A 113 17.01 20.25 -5.21
CA ASN A 113 15.78 21.07 -5.30
C ASN A 113 14.50 20.31 -4.93
N GLY A 114 14.61 19.04 -4.48
CA GLY A 114 13.48 18.19 -4.10
C GLY A 114 12.78 17.46 -5.26
N GLN A 115 13.15 17.70 -6.51
CA GLN A 115 12.65 16.91 -7.63
C GLN A 115 13.17 15.47 -7.55
N ASN A 116 12.36 14.52 -7.96
CA ASN A 116 12.76 13.12 -8.00
C ASN A 116 12.33 12.42 -9.29
N THR A 117 13.00 11.31 -9.57
CA THR A 117 12.59 10.33 -10.58
C THR A 117 12.62 8.95 -9.95
N ILE A 118 11.63 8.12 -10.29
CA ILE A 118 11.49 6.78 -9.73
C ILE A 118 11.32 5.79 -10.87
N VAL A 119 12.13 4.74 -10.85
CA VAL A 119 11.98 3.58 -11.75
C VAL A 119 11.78 2.35 -10.88
N ILE A 120 10.70 1.61 -11.13
CA ILE A 120 10.35 0.42 -10.35
C ILE A 120 10.58 -0.83 -11.18
N VAL A 121 11.25 -1.81 -10.58
CA VAL A 121 11.35 -3.19 -11.05
C VAL A 121 10.56 -4.04 -10.07
N ALA A 122 9.39 -4.52 -10.47
CA ALA A 122 8.48 -5.25 -9.59
C ALA A 122 9.06 -6.56 -9.05
N GLY A 123 9.97 -7.20 -9.81
CA GLY A 123 10.66 -8.42 -9.37
C GLY A 123 9.69 -9.50 -8.89
N ALA A 124 9.99 -10.07 -7.74
CA ALA A 124 9.21 -11.14 -7.11
C ALA A 124 7.77 -10.72 -6.73
N ASN A 125 7.46 -9.42 -6.62
CA ASN A 125 6.07 -9.00 -6.40
C ASN A 125 5.13 -9.51 -7.51
N ARG A 126 5.65 -9.73 -8.73
CA ARG A 126 4.88 -10.33 -9.86
C ARG A 126 4.55 -11.80 -9.68
N GLN A 127 5.15 -12.48 -8.70
CA GLN A 127 4.93 -13.90 -8.44
C GLN A 127 3.73 -14.16 -7.52
N LEU A 128 3.11 -13.11 -6.97
CA LEU A 128 1.89 -13.25 -6.19
C LEU A 128 0.74 -13.69 -7.11
N THR A 129 0.08 -14.79 -6.77
CA THR A 129 -0.98 -15.39 -7.59
C THR A 129 -2.30 -15.52 -6.82
N PRO A 130 -3.45 -15.62 -7.52
CA PRO A 130 -4.73 -15.93 -6.88
C PRO A 130 -4.70 -17.24 -6.07
N ALA A 131 -3.97 -18.25 -6.52
CA ALA A 131 -3.83 -19.51 -5.80
C ALA A 131 -3.10 -19.34 -4.45
N MET A 132 -2.10 -18.43 -4.38
CA MET A 132 -1.43 -18.12 -3.12
C MET A 132 -2.38 -17.40 -2.15
N ILE A 133 -3.25 -16.52 -2.66
CA ILE A 133 -4.31 -15.88 -1.86
C ILE A 133 -5.25 -16.93 -1.30
N ASP A 134 -5.72 -17.85 -2.13
CA ASP A 134 -6.63 -18.94 -1.73
C ASP A 134 -6.02 -19.88 -0.70
N ALA A 135 -4.75 -20.20 -0.83
CA ALA A 135 -4.01 -21.02 0.13
C ALA A 135 -3.95 -20.38 1.53
N GLN A 136 -4.05 -19.05 1.63
CA GLN A 136 -4.04 -18.33 2.89
C GLN A 136 -5.45 -17.97 3.40
N ARG A 137 -6.50 -18.61 2.89
CA ARG A 137 -7.90 -18.36 3.28
C ARG A 137 -8.10 -18.30 4.79
N ALA A 138 -7.47 -19.17 5.57
CA ALA A 138 -7.55 -19.17 7.02
C ALA A 138 -7.02 -17.87 7.67
N ALA A 139 -6.02 -17.20 7.06
CA ALA A 139 -5.55 -15.89 7.51
C ALA A 139 -6.58 -14.80 7.24
N PHE A 140 -7.22 -14.82 6.06
CA PHE A 140 -8.33 -13.92 5.74
C PHE A 140 -9.51 -14.10 6.71
N GLU A 141 -9.87 -15.33 7.06
CA GLU A 141 -10.96 -15.63 8.01
C GLU A 141 -10.68 -15.08 9.41
N ARG A 142 -9.42 -15.09 9.85
CA ARG A 142 -9.01 -14.56 11.16
C ARG A 142 -8.86 -13.04 11.19
N ALA A 143 -8.46 -12.41 10.09
CA ALA A 143 -8.29 -10.97 10.00
C ALA A 143 -9.64 -10.24 10.13
N LYS A 144 -9.59 -9.01 10.62
CA LYS A 144 -10.73 -8.07 10.63
C LYS A 144 -10.66 -7.14 9.40
N VAL A 145 -9.45 -6.75 9.04
CA VAL A 145 -9.17 -5.77 7.97
C VAL A 145 -8.22 -6.39 6.95
N ILE A 146 -8.54 -6.23 5.67
CA ILE A 146 -7.69 -6.59 4.53
C ILE A 146 -7.26 -5.29 3.85
N VAL A 147 -5.95 -5.11 3.65
CA VAL A 147 -5.39 -3.91 3.00
C VAL A 147 -4.66 -4.32 1.74
N CYS A 148 -5.00 -3.67 0.61
CA CYS A 148 -4.40 -3.93 -0.70
C CYS A 148 -3.91 -2.63 -1.36
N GLN A 149 -2.97 -2.77 -2.32
CA GLN A 149 -2.48 -1.71 -3.20
C GLN A 149 -2.32 -2.28 -4.62
N LEU A 150 -1.81 -1.48 -5.58
CA LEU A 150 -1.71 -1.89 -6.99
C LEU A 150 -0.27 -2.14 -7.47
N GLU A 151 0.65 -2.45 -6.57
CA GLU A 151 2.03 -2.87 -6.91
C GLU A 151 2.20 -4.40 -7.02
N SER A 152 1.10 -5.14 -6.93
CA SER A 152 1.02 -6.60 -7.11
C SER A 152 0.18 -6.93 -8.35
N PRO A 153 0.23 -8.18 -8.89
CA PRO A 153 -0.56 -8.56 -10.04
C PRO A 153 -2.06 -8.29 -9.84
N PRO A 154 -2.74 -7.71 -10.86
CA PRO A 154 -4.14 -7.32 -10.74
C PRO A 154 -5.07 -8.47 -10.37
N ASP A 155 -4.84 -9.66 -10.90
CA ASP A 155 -5.63 -10.87 -10.61
C ASP A 155 -5.49 -11.33 -9.14
N ALA A 156 -4.30 -11.22 -8.57
CA ALA A 156 -4.07 -11.50 -7.15
C ALA A 156 -4.73 -10.45 -6.26
N VAL A 157 -4.64 -9.16 -6.64
CA VAL A 157 -5.32 -8.07 -5.93
C VAL A 157 -6.83 -8.28 -5.98
N GLU A 158 -7.41 -8.51 -7.16
CA GLU A 158 -8.83 -8.81 -7.32
C GLU A 158 -9.26 -9.96 -6.41
N ARG A 159 -8.48 -11.05 -6.42
CA ARG A 159 -8.79 -12.22 -5.59
C ARG A 159 -8.80 -11.87 -4.10
N ALA A 160 -7.86 -11.05 -3.64
CA ALA A 160 -7.79 -10.62 -2.24
C ALA A 160 -9.00 -9.74 -1.86
N LEU A 161 -9.35 -8.75 -2.69
CA LEU A 161 -10.51 -7.87 -2.47
C LEU A 161 -11.82 -8.68 -2.39
N LEU A 162 -12.06 -9.52 -3.39
CA LEU A 162 -13.29 -10.33 -3.46
C LEU A 162 -13.35 -11.41 -2.36
N LEU A 163 -12.23 -11.96 -1.94
CA LEU A 163 -12.19 -12.90 -0.81
C LEU A 163 -12.49 -12.18 0.50
N GLY A 164 -11.88 -11.01 0.74
CA GLY A 164 -12.15 -10.18 1.90
C GLY A 164 -13.62 -9.82 2.01
N GLN A 165 -14.23 -9.32 0.93
CA GLN A 165 -15.64 -8.99 0.85
C GLN A 165 -16.54 -10.20 1.18
N ARG A 166 -16.29 -11.35 0.53
CA ARG A 166 -17.08 -12.59 0.76
C ARG A 166 -17.03 -13.09 2.21
N LEU A 167 -15.93 -12.83 2.89
CA LEU A 167 -15.72 -13.19 4.30
C LEU A 167 -16.23 -12.10 5.27
N GLY A 168 -16.86 -11.03 4.76
CA GLY A 168 -17.40 -9.93 5.58
C GLY A 168 -16.31 -9.13 6.30
N LYS A 169 -15.11 -9.02 5.71
CA LYS A 169 -14.00 -8.25 6.27
C LYS A 169 -14.07 -6.80 5.83
N THR A 170 -13.55 -5.90 6.63
CA THR A 170 -13.31 -4.53 6.16
C THR A 170 -12.19 -4.55 5.11
N VAL A 171 -12.51 -4.13 3.88
CA VAL A 171 -11.57 -4.13 2.75
C VAL A 171 -11.14 -2.71 2.43
N ILE A 172 -9.84 -2.46 2.48
CA ILE A 172 -9.21 -1.18 2.18
C ILE A 172 -8.35 -1.33 0.93
N LEU A 173 -8.59 -0.48 -0.07
CA LEU A 173 -7.75 -0.38 -1.26
C LEU A 173 -7.12 1.01 -1.35
N ASN A 174 -5.80 1.06 -1.33
CA ASN A 174 -5.05 2.21 -1.82
C ASN A 174 -4.72 1.97 -3.30
N PRO A 175 -5.39 2.65 -4.26
CA PRO A 175 -5.27 2.35 -5.68
C PRO A 175 -3.98 2.93 -6.29
N ALA A 176 -2.86 2.66 -5.68
CA ALA A 176 -1.54 3.20 -6.01
C ALA A 176 -0.57 2.10 -6.47
N PRO A 177 0.10 2.26 -7.64
CA PRO A 177 -0.11 3.31 -8.64
C PRO A 177 -1.37 3.07 -9.47
N ALA A 178 -2.18 4.10 -9.69
CA ALA A 178 -3.31 4.02 -10.60
C ALA A 178 -2.86 4.08 -12.07
N ALA A 179 -3.50 3.28 -12.91
CA ALA A 179 -3.25 3.28 -14.37
C ALA A 179 -4.50 3.68 -15.19
N GLY A 180 -5.62 3.94 -14.53
CA GLY A 180 -6.91 4.27 -15.12
C GLY A 180 -8.07 3.82 -14.23
N PRO A 181 -9.32 3.84 -14.75
CA PRO A 181 -10.49 3.41 -14.01
C PRO A 181 -10.37 1.98 -13.47
N LEU A 182 -10.90 1.74 -12.28
CA LEU A 182 -10.95 0.42 -11.67
C LEU A 182 -12.19 -0.37 -12.11
N PRO A 183 -12.13 -1.71 -12.17
CA PRO A 183 -13.30 -2.53 -12.40
C PRO A 183 -14.37 -2.29 -11.32
N THR A 184 -15.63 -2.17 -11.73
CA THR A 184 -16.76 -1.99 -10.79
C THR A 184 -16.79 -3.05 -9.66
N PRO A 185 -16.49 -4.35 -9.91
CA PRO A 185 -16.45 -5.33 -8.82
C PRO A 185 -15.40 -5.01 -7.74
N TRP A 186 -14.28 -4.36 -8.09
CA TRP A 186 -13.27 -3.95 -7.13
C TRP A 186 -13.77 -2.81 -6.24
N LEU A 187 -14.39 -1.80 -6.86
CA LEU A 187 -14.98 -0.68 -6.13
C LEU A 187 -16.07 -1.17 -5.16
N ALA A 188 -16.94 -2.06 -5.62
CA ALA A 188 -18.00 -2.65 -4.81
C ALA A 188 -17.47 -3.58 -3.68
N ALA A 189 -16.26 -4.11 -3.82
CA ALA A 189 -15.61 -4.92 -2.80
C ALA A 189 -14.91 -4.09 -1.72
N CYS A 190 -14.64 -2.80 -1.98
CA CYS A 190 -13.91 -1.94 -1.07
C CYS A 190 -14.86 -1.23 -0.09
N ASP A 191 -14.63 -1.37 1.21
CA ASP A 191 -15.24 -0.50 2.20
C ASP A 191 -14.58 0.88 2.19
N TYR A 192 -13.25 0.93 2.02
CA TYR A 192 -12.49 2.18 1.93
C TYR A 192 -11.61 2.18 0.69
N LEU A 193 -11.79 3.19 -0.15
CA LEU A 193 -10.92 3.50 -1.29
C LEU A 193 -10.12 4.77 -0.97
N ILE A 194 -8.78 4.68 -1.00
CA ILE A 194 -7.92 5.77 -0.52
C ILE A 194 -6.92 6.18 -1.61
N PRO A 195 -7.35 6.92 -2.64
CA PRO A 195 -6.48 7.51 -3.65
C PRO A 195 -5.84 8.83 -3.16
N ASN A 196 -4.73 9.23 -3.78
CA ASN A 196 -4.29 10.61 -3.77
C ASN A 196 -4.95 11.41 -4.92
N GLU A 197 -4.63 12.71 -5.06
CA GLU A 197 -5.18 13.60 -6.09
C GLU A 197 -4.91 13.11 -7.51
N THR A 198 -3.69 12.65 -7.77
CA THR A 198 -3.29 12.15 -9.10
C THR A 198 -4.01 10.84 -9.42
N GLU A 199 -4.09 9.95 -8.46
CA GLU A 199 -4.81 8.68 -8.59
C GLU A 199 -6.31 8.91 -8.77
N ALA A 200 -6.93 9.79 -7.97
CA ALA A 200 -8.33 10.16 -8.12
C ALA A 200 -8.62 10.75 -9.51
N ALA A 201 -7.70 11.58 -10.04
CA ALA A 201 -7.83 12.13 -11.38
C ALA A 201 -7.78 11.03 -12.46
N LEU A 202 -6.88 10.06 -12.34
CA LEU A 202 -6.79 8.92 -13.27
C LEU A 202 -8.00 8.00 -13.18
N LEU A 203 -8.49 7.73 -11.98
CA LEU A 203 -9.65 6.86 -11.74
C LEU A 203 -10.96 7.44 -12.29
N THR A 204 -11.12 8.77 -12.24
CA THR A 204 -12.37 9.45 -12.64
C THR A 204 -12.28 10.14 -13.98
N ALA A 205 -11.10 10.17 -14.63
CA ALA A 205 -10.81 10.97 -15.81
C ALA A 205 -11.14 12.47 -15.62
N ARG A 206 -11.02 12.98 -14.38
CA ARG A 206 -11.25 14.39 -14.02
C ARG A 206 -9.96 15.03 -13.52
N ARG A 207 -9.86 16.35 -13.69
CA ARG A 207 -8.81 17.12 -13.03
C ARG A 207 -9.13 17.26 -11.54
N VAL A 208 -8.16 16.98 -10.67
CA VAL A 208 -8.28 17.11 -9.21
C VAL A 208 -7.15 18.01 -8.72
N ASP A 209 -7.41 19.33 -8.65
CA ASP A 209 -6.44 20.37 -8.27
C ASP A 209 -6.90 21.22 -7.08
N SER A 210 -8.08 20.95 -6.57
CA SER A 210 -8.65 21.64 -5.40
C SER A 210 -9.36 20.64 -4.47
N PRO A 211 -9.57 21.01 -3.20
CA PRO A 211 -10.36 20.20 -2.27
C PRO A 211 -11.78 19.92 -2.78
N GLU A 212 -12.41 20.88 -3.44
CA GLU A 212 -13.74 20.72 -4.02
C GLU A 212 -13.72 19.72 -5.19
N ALA A 213 -12.72 19.80 -6.08
CA ALA A 213 -12.53 18.84 -7.16
C ALA A 213 -12.29 17.42 -6.63
N ALA A 214 -11.57 17.29 -5.50
CA ALA A 214 -11.36 16.02 -4.83
C ALA A 214 -12.66 15.45 -4.24
N LEU A 215 -13.54 16.27 -3.66
CA LEU A 215 -14.86 15.85 -3.22
C LEU A 215 -15.75 15.39 -4.38
N ASN A 216 -15.67 16.06 -5.54
CA ASN A 216 -16.41 15.66 -6.72
C ASN A 216 -15.89 14.32 -7.26
N ALA A 217 -14.56 14.12 -7.30
CA ALA A 217 -13.96 12.85 -7.68
C ALA A 217 -14.34 11.72 -6.70
N ALA A 218 -14.35 12.00 -5.40
CA ALA A 218 -14.80 11.04 -4.40
C ALA A 218 -16.26 10.62 -4.61
N ALA A 219 -17.13 11.57 -4.93
CA ALA A 219 -18.54 11.31 -5.25
C ALA A 219 -18.72 10.43 -6.49
N ASP A 220 -17.94 10.69 -7.54
CA ASP A 220 -17.99 9.87 -8.75
C ASP A 220 -17.56 8.42 -8.46
N LEU A 221 -16.52 8.22 -7.65
CA LEU A 221 -16.06 6.89 -7.24
C LEU A 221 -17.09 6.20 -6.32
N HIS A 222 -17.75 6.96 -5.45
CA HIS A 222 -18.85 6.48 -4.64
C HIS A 222 -20.04 6.02 -5.52
N ALA A 223 -20.42 6.83 -6.51
CA ALA A 223 -21.47 6.48 -7.47
C ALA A 223 -21.13 5.23 -8.32
N GLN A 224 -19.84 4.93 -8.51
CA GLN A 224 -19.36 3.72 -9.19
C GLN A 224 -19.31 2.48 -8.29
N GLY A 225 -19.61 2.61 -6.98
CA GLY A 225 -19.75 1.50 -6.05
C GLY A 225 -18.80 1.48 -4.86
N ALA A 226 -17.82 2.39 -4.77
CA ALA A 226 -16.98 2.48 -3.56
C ALA A 226 -17.82 2.97 -2.37
N ARG A 227 -17.68 2.33 -1.20
CA ARG A 227 -18.52 2.64 -0.04
C ARG A 227 -18.09 3.91 0.69
N HIS A 228 -16.79 4.06 0.95
CA HIS A 228 -16.18 5.26 1.52
C HIS A 228 -14.97 5.64 0.69
N VAL A 229 -14.87 6.89 0.28
CA VAL A 229 -13.75 7.39 -0.51
C VAL A 229 -13.02 8.48 0.28
N ILE A 230 -11.71 8.32 0.43
CA ILE A 230 -10.84 9.28 1.12
C ILE A 230 -9.75 9.71 0.15
N VAL A 231 -9.85 10.91 -0.41
CA VAL A 231 -8.82 11.46 -1.29
C VAL A 231 -7.79 12.21 -0.44
N THR A 232 -6.54 11.76 -0.46
CA THR A 232 -5.44 12.43 0.26
C THR A 232 -4.94 13.63 -0.54
N LEU A 233 -4.76 14.79 0.15
CA LEU A 233 -4.41 16.09 -0.44
C LEU A 233 -3.04 16.61 0.04
N GLY A 234 -2.16 15.71 0.48
CA GLY A 234 -0.86 16.06 1.05
C GLY A 234 -1.02 17.01 2.24
N ALA A 235 -0.31 18.15 2.24
CA ALA A 235 -0.37 19.14 3.31
C ALA A 235 -1.74 19.80 3.48
N ARG A 236 -2.63 19.68 2.50
CA ARG A 236 -4.00 20.21 2.55
C ARG A 236 -4.99 19.31 3.30
N GLY A 237 -4.56 18.11 3.71
CA GLY A 237 -5.40 17.18 4.47
C GLY A 237 -6.06 16.11 3.61
N VAL A 238 -7.36 15.89 3.78
CA VAL A 238 -8.13 14.86 3.08
C VAL A 238 -9.51 15.38 2.68
N ALA A 239 -10.04 14.88 1.56
CA ALA A 239 -11.44 15.01 1.16
C ALA A 239 -12.12 13.65 1.35
N VAL A 240 -13.27 13.62 2.03
CA VAL A 240 -14.00 12.40 2.38
C VAL A 240 -15.40 12.44 1.81
N ASP A 241 -15.81 11.37 1.14
CA ASP A 241 -17.21 11.06 0.81
C ASP A 241 -17.54 9.70 1.40
N ALA A 242 -18.40 9.67 2.43
CA ALA A 242 -18.65 8.46 3.20
C ALA A 242 -20.15 8.25 3.45
N VAL A 243 -20.58 7.01 3.33
CA VAL A 243 -21.96 6.61 3.65
C VAL A 243 -22.28 6.95 5.10
N GLY A 244 -23.31 7.76 5.31
CA GLY A 244 -23.79 8.15 6.64
C GLY A 244 -23.03 9.29 7.31
N ALA A 245 -21.88 9.72 6.79
CA ALA A 245 -21.09 10.84 7.33
C ALA A 245 -21.09 12.08 6.42
N GLY A 246 -21.58 11.95 5.18
CA GLY A 246 -21.61 13.05 4.21
C GLY A 246 -20.25 13.35 3.58
N ARG A 247 -20.13 14.57 3.04
CA ARG A 247 -18.93 15.05 2.32
C ARG A 247 -18.25 16.17 3.10
N GLU A 248 -16.95 16.02 3.32
CA GLU A 248 -16.17 17.01 4.03
C GLU A 248 -14.71 17.05 3.57
N CYS A 249 -14.09 18.23 3.70
CA CYS A 249 -12.63 18.37 3.64
C CYS A 249 -12.11 18.61 5.05
N ARG A 250 -11.11 17.80 5.46
CA ARG A 250 -10.44 17.93 6.75
C ARG A 250 -9.00 18.37 6.56
N PRO A 251 -8.55 19.46 7.17
CA PRO A 251 -7.16 19.89 7.11
C PRO A 251 -6.24 18.89 7.83
N ALA A 252 -4.98 18.85 7.42
CA ALA A 252 -3.98 18.02 8.07
C ALA A 252 -3.83 18.42 9.56
N GLY A 253 -3.74 17.44 10.45
CA GLY A 253 -3.50 17.66 11.88
C GLY A 253 -4.74 17.92 12.75
N GLN A 254 -5.96 17.93 12.20
CA GLN A 254 -7.16 17.92 13.03
C GLN A 254 -7.55 16.46 13.41
N PRO A 255 -7.75 16.19 14.71
CA PRO A 255 -8.27 14.88 15.12
C PRO A 255 -9.67 14.66 14.53
N ALA A 256 -10.01 13.40 14.22
CA ALA A 256 -11.36 13.04 13.85
C ALA A 256 -12.31 13.50 14.94
N GLY A 257 -13.28 14.38 14.60
CA GLY A 257 -14.35 14.75 15.53
C GLY A 257 -15.09 13.49 15.97
N ALA A 258 -15.68 13.51 17.16
CA ALA A 258 -16.34 12.39 17.83
C ALA A 258 -17.61 11.82 17.12
N ALA A 259 -17.78 12.07 15.83
CA ALA A 259 -18.76 11.40 14.99
C ALA A 259 -18.05 10.18 14.35
N GLY A 260 -18.12 9.04 15.03
CA GLY A 260 -17.48 7.79 14.72
C GLY A 260 -17.50 7.37 13.25
N VAL A 261 -16.39 7.64 12.60
CA VAL A 261 -15.95 6.93 11.39
C VAL A 261 -14.43 6.80 11.49
N LEU A 262 -14.02 5.74 12.12
CA LEU A 262 -12.79 4.96 11.84
C LEU A 262 -13.01 3.57 12.43
#